data_0ad4a61d209f8cbbe902c33a6044d11a
#
_entry.id   0ad4a61d209f8cbbe902c33a6044d11a
#
_cell.length_a   1.000
_cell.length_b   1.000
_cell.length_c   1.000
_cell.angle_alpha   90.00
_cell.angle_beta   90.00
_cell.angle_gamma   90.00
#
_symmetry.space_group_name_H-M   'P 1'
#
loop_
_entity.id
_entity.type
_entity.pdbx_description
1 polymer ?
#
loop_
_entity_poly.entity_id
_entity_poly.type
_entity_poly.pdbx_seq_one_letter_code
_entity_poly.pdbx_strand_id
1 'polypeptide(L)'
;MTRYVISFFVCSWLLYACSHSGKKSDTGQPAVTGEVFQQYYQCLPCGYDCDTLSFDQPGTCPHCRMERVKKESIRHGNLSIAALCLETRQDLVFLDVRTEEEFSGRAAEKFGAIKGAINIPVQELEKRIKELDPYKGKKIIVYCSHSHRSPMASYLLTQNGFTHIYNLEGGMSVWKEQVNNPDCNQIFYQNQQ
;
A
#
# COMPACT_ATOMS: atom_id res chain seq x y z
N MET A 1 7.81 64.02 -19.12
CA MET A 1 7.15 64.87 -20.13
C MET A 1 6.00 64.07 -20.72
N THR A 2 4.83 64.74 -20.80
CA THR A 2 3.61 64.42 -21.58
C THR A 2 2.69 63.37 -20.88
N ARG A 3 1.71 63.73 -20.11
CA ARG A 3 0.46 64.52 -20.19
C ARG A 3 -0.67 63.80 -20.94
N TYR A 4 -1.77 63.57 -20.14
CA TYR A 4 -3.24 63.67 -20.44
C TYR A 4 -3.85 62.51 -21.26
N VAL A 5 -5.08 62.02 -21.00
CA VAL A 5 -6.37 62.71 -20.85
C VAL A 5 -7.37 61.82 -20.09
N ILE A 6 -8.10 62.48 -19.19
CA ILE A 6 -9.31 62.01 -18.52
C ILE A 6 -10.48 62.20 -19.52
N SER A 7 -11.39 61.24 -19.57
CA SER A 7 -12.72 61.49 -20.15
C SER A 7 -13.82 60.92 -19.25
N PHE A 8 -14.52 61.84 -18.64
CA PHE A 8 -15.80 61.63 -17.96
C PHE A 8 -16.93 61.54 -19.02
N PHE A 9 -17.77 60.55 -18.89
CA PHE A 9 -19.11 60.61 -19.49
C PHE A 9 -20.16 60.32 -18.42
N VAL A 10 -20.86 61.37 -18.07
CA VAL A 10 -22.11 61.38 -17.30
C VAL A 10 -23.25 61.47 -18.33
N CYS A 11 -24.21 60.58 -18.21
CA CYS A 11 -25.62 60.87 -18.70
C CYS A 11 -26.47 59.69 -18.15
N SER A 12 -27.33 59.98 -17.31
CA SER A 12 -28.68 60.57 -17.33
C SER A 12 -29.76 59.47 -17.19
N TRP A 13 -30.48 59.64 -16.16
CA TRP A 13 -31.74 59.03 -15.69
C TRP A 13 -32.77 58.73 -16.75
N LEU A 14 -33.44 57.58 -16.61
CA LEU A 14 -34.88 57.50 -16.88
C LEU A 14 -35.49 56.44 -15.99
N LEU A 15 -36.35 56.87 -15.09
CA LEU A 15 -37.28 56.11 -14.27
C LEU A 15 -38.34 55.49 -15.18
N TYR A 16 -38.51 54.18 -15.12
CA TYR A 16 -39.72 53.50 -15.57
C TYR A 16 -40.21 52.57 -14.47
N ALA A 17 -41.21 53.03 -13.78
CA ALA A 17 -41.97 52.22 -12.84
C ALA A 17 -42.98 51.38 -13.62
N CYS A 18 -42.89 50.07 -13.53
CA CYS A 18 -44.02 49.21 -13.86
C CYS A 18 -44.18 48.15 -12.77
N SER A 19 -45.28 48.32 -12.06
CA SER A 19 -45.89 47.38 -11.12
C SER A 19 -46.30 46.11 -11.86
N HIS A 20 -45.82 44.90 -11.43
CA HIS A 20 -46.52 43.65 -11.68
C HIS A 20 -46.24 42.62 -10.56
N SER A 21 -47.32 42.36 -9.86
CA SER A 21 -47.80 41.08 -9.29
C SER A 21 -46.79 39.98 -8.95
N GLY A 22 -46.85 39.59 -7.71
CA GLY A 22 -46.06 38.52 -7.07
C GLY A 22 -46.10 37.17 -7.78
N LYS A 23 -44.90 36.64 -7.97
CA LYS A 23 -44.67 35.20 -8.02
C LYS A 23 -43.64 34.85 -6.93
N LYS A 24 -44.03 34.01 -6.01
CA LYS A 24 -43.13 33.37 -5.04
C LYS A 24 -41.99 32.75 -5.84
N SER A 25 -40.79 33.28 -5.73
CA SER A 25 -39.59 32.63 -6.17
C SER A 25 -39.29 31.55 -5.17
N ASP A 26 -39.55 30.33 -5.60
CA ASP A 26 -39.01 29.12 -5.00
C ASP A 26 -37.47 29.26 -5.04
N THR A 27 -36.89 29.53 -3.88
CA THR A 27 -35.43 29.50 -3.72
C THR A 27 -35.03 28.04 -3.73
N GLY A 28 -34.90 27.49 -4.93
CA GLY A 28 -34.22 26.20 -5.12
C GLY A 28 -32.82 26.30 -4.57
N GLN A 29 -32.64 25.84 -3.35
CA GLN A 29 -31.35 25.53 -2.82
C GLN A 29 -30.69 24.53 -3.78
N PRO A 30 -29.44 24.80 -4.28
CA PRO A 30 -28.79 23.82 -5.11
C PRO A 30 -28.67 22.54 -4.26
N ALA A 31 -29.28 21.47 -4.74
CA ALA A 31 -29.05 20.16 -4.18
C ALA A 31 -27.53 19.91 -4.23
N VAL A 32 -26.90 19.93 -3.08
CA VAL A 32 -25.54 19.41 -2.93
C VAL A 32 -25.65 17.92 -3.24
N THR A 33 -25.41 17.57 -4.49
CA THR A 33 -25.17 16.17 -4.87
C THR A 33 -23.90 15.77 -4.18
N GLY A 34 -24.00 15.31 -2.94
CA GLY A 34 -22.90 14.69 -2.26
C GLY A 34 -22.50 13.50 -3.11
N GLU A 35 -21.34 13.58 -3.75
CA GLU A 35 -20.72 12.42 -4.35
C GLU A 35 -20.55 11.40 -3.23
N VAL A 36 -21.36 10.35 -3.27
CA VAL A 36 -21.19 9.21 -2.39
C VAL A 36 -19.90 8.54 -2.83
N PHE A 37 -18.79 8.85 -2.15
CA PHE A 37 -17.52 8.16 -2.38
C PHE A 37 -17.74 6.69 -2.02
N GLN A 38 -17.95 5.88 -3.04
CA GLN A 38 -18.11 4.45 -2.85
C GLN A 38 -16.78 3.87 -2.34
N GLN A 39 -16.81 3.37 -1.12
CA GLN A 39 -15.64 2.79 -0.48
C GLN A 39 -15.46 1.35 -0.95
N TYR A 40 -14.27 1.05 -1.46
CA TYR A 40 -13.92 -0.30 -1.88
C TYR A 40 -12.97 -0.96 -0.90
N TYR A 41 -13.09 -2.28 -0.79
CA TYR A 41 -12.24 -3.15 0.01
C TYR A 41 -11.48 -4.10 -0.90
N GLN A 42 -10.27 -4.47 -0.48
CA GLN A 42 -9.39 -5.35 -1.24
C GLN A 42 -8.61 -6.24 -0.27
N CYS A 43 -8.17 -7.41 -0.76
CA CYS A 43 -7.18 -8.20 -0.04
C CYS A 43 -5.86 -7.43 0.07
N LEU A 44 -5.10 -7.75 1.09
CA LEU A 44 -3.71 -7.30 1.12
C LEU A 44 -2.93 -7.97 -0.02
N PRO A 45 -2.09 -7.24 -0.76
CA PRO A 45 -1.31 -7.78 -1.86
C PRO A 45 -0.49 -9.00 -1.42
N CYS A 46 -0.81 -10.16 -1.96
CA CYS A 46 -0.23 -11.45 -1.59
C CYS A 46 0.44 -12.18 -2.77
N GLY A 47 0.26 -11.68 -3.99
CA GLY A 47 0.76 -12.29 -5.22
C GLY A 47 -0.19 -13.33 -5.83
N TYR A 48 -1.45 -13.41 -5.36
CA TYR A 48 -2.48 -14.27 -5.95
C TYR A 48 -3.47 -13.46 -6.80
N ASP A 49 -4.24 -14.13 -7.65
CA ASP A 49 -5.21 -13.50 -8.56
C ASP A 49 -6.23 -12.60 -7.84
N CYS A 50 -6.50 -12.87 -6.56
CA CYS A 50 -7.42 -12.08 -5.77
C CYS A 50 -6.91 -10.65 -5.46
N ASP A 51 -5.66 -10.34 -5.73
CA ASP A 51 -5.11 -8.98 -5.58
C ASP A 51 -5.75 -7.98 -6.54
N THR A 52 -6.37 -8.46 -7.62
CA THR A 52 -7.07 -7.64 -8.61
C THR A 52 -8.54 -7.39 -8.25
N LEU A 53 -9.10 -8.14 -7.28
CA LEU A 53 -10.50 -8.06 -6.92
C LEU A 53 -10.78 -6.88 -5.98
N SER A 54 -11.91 -6.21 -6.21
CA SER A 54 -12.43 -5.18 -5.33
C SER A 54 -13.83 -5.58 -4.85
N PHE A 55 -14.14 -5.24 -3.61
CA PHE A 55 -15.38 -5.58 -2.93
C PHE A 55 -16.02 -4.31 -2.36
N ASP A 56 -17.32 -4.27 -2.27
CA ASP A 56 -18.10 -3.17 -1.71
C ASP A 56 -18.29 -3.26 -0.18
N GLN A 57 -17.91 -4.40 0.41
CA GLN A 57 -18.06 -4.70 1.83
C GLN A 57 -16.75 -5.20 2.45
N PRO A 58 -16.48 -4.89 3.73
CA PRO A 58 -15.40 -5.51 4.49
C PRO A 58 -15.68 -7.02 4.67
N GLY A 59 -14.72 -7.74 5.18
CA GLY A 59 -14.83 -9.16 5.49
C GLY A 59 -13.65 -9.96 4.98
N THR A 60 -13.79 -11.29 4.93
CA THR A 60 -12.74 -12.20 4.53
C THR A 60 -12.75 -12.46 3.03
N CYS A 61 -11.58 -12.48 2.41
CA CYS A 61 -11.44 -12.82 1.00
C CYS A 61 -11.83 -14.29 0.76
N PRO A 62 -12.71 -14.60 -0.21
CA PRO A 62 -13.12 -15.97 -0.50
C PRO A 62 -11.97 -16.82 -1.09
N HIS A 63 -10.92 -16.20 -1.64
CA HIS A 63 -9.80 -16.90 -2.28
C HIS A 63 -8.66 -17.18 -1.31
N CYS A 64 -8.06 -16.12 -0.73
CA CYS A 64 -6.89 -16.25 0.15
C CYS A 64 -7.22 -16.25 1.65
N ARG A 65 -8.48 -16.04 2.03
CA ARG A 65 -8.99 -16.00 3.40
C ARG A 65 -8.39 -14.90 4.29
N MET A 66 -7.61 -13.97 3.75
CA MET A 66 -7.18 -12.79 4.48
C MET A 66 -8.32 -11.80 4.65
N GLU A 67 -8.24 -10.98 5.70
CA GLU A 67 -9.16 -9.88 5.91
C GLU A 67 -9.00 -8.82 4.81
N ARG A 68 -10.14 -8.32 4.32
CA ARG A 68 -10.18 -7.23 3.35
C ARG A 68 -10.09 -5.90 4.07
N VAL A 69 -9.20 -5.05 3.62
CA VAL A 69 -9.03 -3.70 4.13
C VAL A 69 -9.52 -2.67 3.12
N LYS A 70 -9.70 -1.43 3.54
CA LYS A 70 -10.01 -0.34 2.62
C LYS A 70 -8.91 -0.23 1.57
N LYS A 71 -9.29 -0.22 0.30
CA LYS A 71 -8.34 -0.18 -0.82
C LYS A 71 -7.36 0.99 -0.70
N GLU A 72 -7.85 2.15 -0.34
CA GLU A 72 -7.05 3.37 -0.16
C GLU A 72 -6.08 3.32 1.03
N SER A 73 -6.22 2.35 1.93
CA SER A 73 -5.28 2.15 3.04
C SER A 73 -4.09 1.28 2.71
N ILE A 74 -4.11 0.59 1.57
CA ILE A 74 -3.02 -0.28 1.12
C ILE A 74 -1.92 0.58 0.52
N ARG A 75 -0.73 0.56 1.12
CA ARG A 75 0.43 1.37 0.71
C ARG A 75 1.69 0.54 0.48
N HIS A 76 1.59 -0.77 0.47
CA HIS A 76 2.68 -1.67 0.12
C HIS A 76 2.37 -2.35 -1.21
N GLY A 77 3.42 -2.81 -1.88
CA GLY A 77 3.31 -3.58 -3.12
C GLY A 77 3.80 -5.01 -2.96
N ASN A 78 3.79 -5.73 -4.07
CA ASN A 78 4.43 -7.01 -4.20
C ASN A 78 5.75 -6.88 -4.95
N LEU A 79 6.68 -7.78 -4.68
CA LEU A 79 7.93 -7.95 -5.41
C LEU A 79 8.09 -9.43 -5.74
N SER A 80 8.19 -9.76 -7.02
CA SER A 80 8.51 -11.13 -7.42
C SER A 80 9.96 -11.47 -7.10
N ILE A 81 10.26 -12.76 -6.92
CA ILE A 81 11.65 -13.21 -6.71
C ILE A 81 12.54 -12.84 -7.89
N ALA A 82 12.01 -12.95 -9.12
CA ALA A 82 12.74 -12.55 -10.31
C ALA A 82 13.13 -11.06 -10.30
N ALA A 83 12.22 -10.19 -9.89
CA ALA A 83 12.50 -8.76 -9.73
C ALA A 83 13.51 -8.50 -8.59
N LEU A 84 13.39 -9.24 -7.47
CA LEU A 84 14.37 -9.16 -6.38
C LEU A 84 15.80 -9.48 -6.85
N CYS A 85 15.95 -10.48 -7.72
CA CYS A 85 17.26 -10.85 -8.26
C CYS A 85 17.94 -9.76 -9.11
N LEU A 86 17.20 -8.74 -9.53
CA LEU A 86 17.73 -7.57 -10.26
C LEU A 86 18.07 -6.38 -9.34
N GLU A 87 17.74 -6.48 -8.05
CA GLU A 87 17.96 -5.39 -7.10
C GLU A 87 19.39 -5.37 -6.55
N THR A 88 19.85 -4.19 -6.17
CA THR A 88 21.12 -4.01 -5.48
C THR A 88 20.99 -4.37 -4.00
N ARG A 89 21.69 -5.41 -3.55
CA ARG A 89 21.56 -5.98 -2.19
C ARG A 89 21.77 -4.97 -1.06
N GLN A 90 22.70 -4.02 -1.23
CA GLN A 90 23.06 -3.06 -0.18
C GLN A 90 21.95 -2.06 0.16
N ASP A 91 21.02 -1.85 -0.76
CA ASP A 91 19.93 -0.89 -0.59
C ASP A 91 18.67 -1.52 0.04
N LEU A 92 18.74 -2.82 0.32
CA LEU A 92 17.59 -3.59 0.78
C LEU A 92 17.73 -4.00 2.24
N VAL A 93 16.60 -3.96 2.94
CA VAL A 93 16.40 -4.57 4.25
C VAL A 93 15.43 -5.73 4.08
N PHE A 94 15.74 -6.86 4.69
CA PHE A 94 14.87 -8.04 4.65
C PHE A 94 14.30 -8.30 6.03
N LEU A 95 12.98 -8.49 6.07
CA LEU A 95 12.24 -8.82 7.27
C LEU A 95 11.57 -10.18 7.09
N ASP A 96 12.04 -11.17 7.82
CA ASP A 96 11.41 -12.48 7.93
C ASP A 96 10.39 -12.46 9.06
N VAL A 97 9.12 -12.67 8.74
CA VAL A 97 8.04 -12.68 9.73
C VAL A 97 7.58 -14.10 10.12
N ARG A 98 8.39 -15.09 9.79
CA ARG A 98 8.19 -16.47 10.23
C ARG A 98 8.58 -16.64 11.70
N THR A 99 8.23 -17.79 12.28
CA THR A 99 8.70 -18.11 13.63
C THR A 99 10.22 -18.26 13.66
N GLU A 100 10.80 -18.18 14.84
CA GLU A 100 12.24 -18.38 15.03
C GLU A 100 12.69 -19.78 14.58
N GLU A 101 11.86 -20.80 14.81
CA GLU A 101 12.11 -22.17 14.37
C GLU A 101 12.17 -22.28 12.85
N GLU A 102 11.24 -21.64 12.14
CA GLU A 102 11.25 -21.59 10.67
C GLU A 102 12.47 -20.83 10.14
N PHE A 103 12.78 -19.67 10.75
CA PHE A 103 13.92 -18.85 10.35
C PHE A 103 15.27 -19.53 10.60
N SER A 104 15.42 -20.25 11.69
CA SER A 104 16.67 -20.96 12.06
C SER A 104 16.79 -22.35 11.44
N GLY A 105 15.77 -22.82 10.71
CA GLY A 105 15.77 -24.16 10.11
C GLY A 105 15.50 -25.31 11.08
N ARG A 106 14.96 -25.01 12.27
CA ARG A 106 14.54 -26.03 13.25
C ARG A 106 13.13 -26.56 13.01
N ALA A 107 12.35 -25.87 12.17
CA ALA A 107 11.03 -26.35 11.76
C ALA A 107 11.13 -27.58 10.84
N ALA A 108 10.02 -28.33 10.73
CA ALA A 108 9.95 -29.50 9.87
C ALA A 108 10.15 -29.14 8.38
N GLU A 109 9.54 -28.04 7.92
CA GLU A 109 9.71 -27.52 6.57
C GLU A 109 10.86 -26.52 6.50
N LYS A 110 11.82 -26.78 5.63
CA LYS A 110 13.05 -25.99 5.47
C LYS A 110 13.07 -25.31 4.10
N PHE A 111 12.56 -24.10 4.04
CA PHE A 111 12.54 -23.30 2.79
C PHE A 111 13.79 -22.44 2.58
N GLY A 112 14.73 -22.44 3.53
CA GLY A 112 15.84 -21.49 3.52
C GLY A 112 15.45 -20.13 4.08
N ALA A 113 16.35 -19.18 4.00
CA ALA A 113 16.14 -17.80 4.43
C ALA A 113 16.87 -16.83 3.48
N ILE A 114 16.56 -15.54 3.57
CA ILE A 114 17.36 -14.52 2.90
C ILE A 114 18.51 -14.12 3.82
N LYS A 115 19.73 -14.11 3.29
CA LYS A 115 20.95 -13.75 4.02
C LYS A 115 20.82 -12.40 4.69
N GLY A 116 21.15 -12.33 5.99
CA GLY A 116 21.14 -11.09 6.75
C GLY A 116 19.75 -10.50 6.97
N ALA A 117 18.71 -11.30 6.88
CA ALA A 117 17.36 -10.87 7.23
C ALA A 117 17.23 -10.68 8.75
N ILE A 118 16.43 -9.68 9.12
CA ILE A 118 15.96 -9.49 10.49
C ILE A 118 14.78 -10.43 10.68
N ASN A 119 14.77 -11.21 11.77
CA ASN A 119 13.61 -12.05 12.09
C ASN A 119 12.81 -11.42 13.22
N ILE A 120 11.57 -11.11 12.94
CA ILE A 120 10.56 -10.72 13.92
C ILE A 120 9.27 -11.46 13.55
N PRO A 121 8.89 -12.49 14.31
CA PRO A 121 7.65 -13.21 14.08
C PRO A 121 6.45 -12.26 13.99
N VAL A 122 5.53 -12.52 13.06
CA VAL A 122 4.38 -11.62 12.82
C VAL A 122 3.56 -11.39 14.09
N GLN A 123 3.49 -12.35 14.99
CA GLN A 123 2.79 -12.26 16.27
C GLN A 123 3.45 -11.29 17.26
N GLU A 124 4.73 -10.99 17.06
CA GLU A 124 5.51 -10.09 17.91
C GLU A 124 5.72 -8.71 17.26
N LEU A 125 5.47 -8.63 15.95
CA LEU A 125 5.86 -7.47 15.14
C LEU A 125 5.27 -6.16 15.68
N GLU A 126 4.02 -6.14 16.10
CA GLU A 126 3.39 -4.94 16.64
C GLU A 126 4.10 -4.42 17.89
N LYS A 127 4.53 -5.32 18.76
CA LYS A 127 5.25 -4.98 20.01
C LYS A 127 6.70 -4.55 19.74
N ARG A 128 7.31 -5.11 18.70
CA ARG A 128 8.73 -4.93 18.36
C ARG A 128 8.98 -4.00 17.20
N ILE A 129 7.94 -3.37 16.67
CA ILE A 129 8.01 -2.55 15.44
C ILE A 129 9.04 -1.41 15.55
N LYS A 130 9.27 -0.88 16.76
CA LYS A 130 10.28 0.17 17.02
C LYS A 130 11.71 -0.29 16.76
N GLU A 131 12.00 -1.60 16.80
CA GLU A 131 13.31 -2.13 16.44
C GLU A 131 13.65 -1.86 14.97
N LEU A 132 12.63 -1.63 14.15
CA LEU A 132 12.75 -1.33 12.73
C LEU A 132 12.86 0.17 12.43
N ASP A 133 12.73 1.06 13.42
CA ASP A 133 12.80 2.52 13.22
C ASP A 133 14.08 3.00 12.47
N PRO A 134 15.27 2.40 12.66
CA PRO A 134 16.45 2.76 11.88
C PRO A 134 16.32 2.51 10.37
N TYR A 135 15.34 1.73 9.96
CA TYR A 135 15.09 1.37 8.56
C TYR A 135 13.90 2.12 7.94
N LYS A 136 13.27 3.06 8.66
CA LYS A 136 12.25 3.94 8.07
C LYS A 136 12.82 4.67 6.87
N GLY A 137 12.12 4.63 5.74
CA GLY A 137 12.60 5.19 4.48
C GLY A 137 13.52 4.28 3.65
N LYS A 138 13.95 3.14 4.18
CA LYS A 138 14.63 2.09 3.39
C LYS A 138 13.62 1.21 2.67
N LYS A 139 14.06 0.58 1.58
CA LYS A 139 13.26 -0.44 0.89
C LYS A 139 13.32 -1.74 1.71
N ILE A 140 12.18 -2.10 2.29
CA ILE A 140 12.04 -3.31 3.13
C ILE A 140 11.26 -4.36 2.36
N ILE A 141 11.87 -5.52 2.20
CA ILE A 141 11.25 -6.71 1.61
C ILE A 141 10.81 -7.61 2.76
N VAL A 142 9.50 -7.76 2.90
CA VAL A 142 8.89 -8.58 3.94
C VAL A 142 8.54 -9.94 3.36
N TYR A 143 8.91 -11.01 4.03
CA TYR A 143 8.60 -12.35 3.55
C TYR A 143 8.21 -13.32 4.67
N CYS A 144 7.51 -14.37 4.29
CA CYS A 144 7.23 -15.53 5.11
C CYS A 144 7.40 -16.81 4.26
N SER A 145 6.79 -17.93 4.66
CA SER A 145 6.87 -19.16 3.88
C SER A 145 6.06 -19.09 2.58
N HIS A 146 4.77 -18.67 2.64
CA HIS A 146 3.82 -18.79 1.53
C HIS A 146 3.05 -17.49 1.24
N SER A 147 3.59 -16.32 1.55
CA SER A 147 2.96 -15.01 1.28
C SER A 147 1.55 -14.82 1.90
N HIS A 148 1.31 -15.35 3.11
CA HIS A 148 0.09 -15.09 3.88
C HIS A 148 0.33 -14.18 5.09
N ARG A 149 1.41 -14.39 5.83
CA ARG A 149 1.78 -13.57 7.00
C ARG A 149 2.45 -12.26 6.61
N SER A 150 3.25 -12.29 5.55
CA SER A 150 4.02 -11.12 5.09
C SER A 150 3.15 -9.98 4.54
N PRO A 151 2.02 -10.18 3.86
CA PRO A 151 1.13 -9.07 3.49
C PRO A 151 0.55 -8.35 4.70
N MET A 152 0.17 -9.07 5.75
CA MET A 152 -0.33 -8.49 7.00
C MET A 152 0.76 -7.67 7.71
N ALA A 153 1.96 -8.22 7.77
CA ALA A 153 3.13 -7.52 8.32
C ALA A 153 3.47 -6.26 7.52
N SER A 154 3.44 -6.34 6.19
CA SER A 154 3.64 -5.21 5.29
C SER A 154 2.61 -4.11 5.53
N TYR A 155 1.35 -4.48 5.67
CA TYR A 155 0.28 -3.53 5.99
C TYR A 155 0.53 -2.85 7.34
N LEU A 156 0.84 -3.62 8.39
CA LEU A 156 1.16 -3.10 9.73
C LEU A 156 2.33 -2.09 9.68
N LEU A 157 3.39 -2.40 8.95
CA LEU A 157 4.52 -1.49 8.77
C LEU A 157 4.08 -0.17 8.14
N THR A 158 3.27 -0.22 7.07
CA THR A 158 2.81 1.01 6.40
C THR A 158 1.91 1.86 7.29
N GLN A 159 1.11 1.26 8.17
CA GLN A 159 0.31 1.97 9.17
C GLN A 159 1.18 2.64 10.25
N ASN A 160 2.42 2.19 10.41
CA ASN A 160 3.41 2.74 11.36
C ASN A 160 4.47 3.64 10.70
N GLY A 161 4.18 4.14 9.50
CA GLY A 161 4.98 5.17 8.83
C GLY A 161 6.17 4.66 8.02
N PHE A 162 6.25 3.37 7.73
CA PHE A 162 7.22 2.82 6.78
C PHE A 162 6.68 2.99 5.35
N THR A 163 7.47 3.51 4.42
CA THR A 163 6.98 3.99 3.12
C THR A 163 7.33 3.12 1.93
N HIS A 164 8.42 2.35 1.99
CA HIS A 164 8.91 1.54 0.88
C HIS A 164 8.87 0.05 1.24
N ILE A 165 7.65 -0.47 1.37
CA ILE A 165 7.39 -1.83 1.83
C ILE A 165 6.90 -2.70 0.67
N TYR A 166 7.49 -3.87 0.53
CA TYR A 166 7.11 -4.86 -0.47
C TYR A 166 6.99 -6.25 0.16
N ASN A 167 5.89 -6.92 -0.15
CA ASN A 167 5.73 -8.33 0.14
C ASN A 167 6.45 -9.17 -0.93
N LEU A 168 7.24 -10.17 -0.53
CA LEU A 168 7.84 -11.12 -1.46
C LEU A 168 6.79 -12.15 -1.88
N GLU A 169 6.44 -12.13 -3.17
CA GLU A 169 5.43 -13.02 -3.74
C GLU A 169 5.79 -14.49 -3.58
N GLY A 170 4.81 -15.31 -3.18
CA GLY A 170 5.00 -16.74 -2.94
C GLY A 170 5.84 -17.09 -1.71
N GLY A 171 6.60 -16.13 -1.18
CA GLY A 171 7.48 -16.34 -0.03
C GLY A 171 8.63 -17.31 -0.32
N MET A 172 9.19 -17.90 0.73
CA MET A 172 10.37 -18.78 0.61
C MET A 172 10.06 -20.16 0.02
N SER A 173 8.80 -20.61 0.05
CA SER A 173 8.42 -21.94 -0.45
C SER A 173 8.65 -22.10 -1.95
N VAL A 174 8.49 -21.03 -2.70
CA VAL A 174 8.65 -21.04 -4.17
C VAL A 174 10.07 -20.66 -4.63
N TRP A 175 10.97 -20.30 -3.70
CA TRP A 175 12.30 -19.82 -4.05
C TRP A 175 13.06 -20.80 -4.92
N LYS A 176 13.18 -22.06 -4.51
CA LYS A 176 13.93 -23.07 -5.23
C LYS A 176 13.38 -23.39 -6.63
N GLU A 177 12.07 -23.21 -6.82
CA GLU A 177 11.40 -23.46 -8.09
C GLU A 177 11.56 -22.28 -9.06
N GLN A 178 11.56 -21.05 -8.53
CA GLN A 178 11.58 -19.84 -9.34
C GLN A 178 12.97 -19.31 -9.63
N VAL A 179 13.99 -19.65 -8.81
CA VAL A 179 15.35 -19.12 -8.96
C VAL A 179 16.28 -20.14 -9.57
N ASN A 180 16.46 -20.07 -10.88
CA ASN A 180 17.49 -20.79 -11.63
C ASN A 180 18.78 -19.97 -11.84
N ASN A 181 18.91 -18.83 -11.15
CA ASN A 181 20.04 -17.93 -11.25
C ASN A 181 21.03 -18.18 -10.08
N PRO A 182 22.22 -18.77 -10.34
CA PRO A 182 23.23 -19.02 -9.30
C PRO A 182 23.68 -17.75 -8.58
N ASP A 183 23.83 -16.63 -9.30
CA ASP A 183 24.30 -15.37 -8.74
C ASP A 183 23.24 -14.81 -7.75
N CYS A 184 21.97 -14.87 -8.11
CA CYS A 184 20.89 -14.48 -7.22
C CYS A 184 20.88 -15.33 -5.93
N ASN A 185 21.03 -16.64 -6.07
CA ASN A 185 21.14 -17.55 -4.91
C ASN A 185 22.38 -17.22 -4.06
N GLN A 186 23.51 -16.95 -4.69
CA GLN A 186 24.72 -16.57 -3.99
C GLN A 186 24.56 -15.28 -3.21
N ILE A 187 23.83 -14.31 -3.73
CA ILE A 187 23.63 -12.99 -3.14
C ILE A 187 22.60 -13.07 -1.99
N PHE A 188 21.47 -13.70 -2.23
CA PHE A 188 20.31 -13.56 -1.38
C PHE A 188 20.00 -14.81 -0.53
N TYR A 189 20.20 -16.01 -1.05
CA TYR A 189 19.68 -17.22 -0.46
C TYR A 189 20.64 -17.88 0.53
N GLN A 190 20.11 -18.25 1.69
CA GLN A 190 20.79 -19.05 2.72
C GLN A 190 20.04 -20.37 2.89
N ASN A 191 20.74 -21.49 2.60
CA ASN A 191 20.19 -22.80 2.92
C ASN A 191 20.15 -23.00 4.44
N GLN A 192 19.11 -23.64 4.93
CA GLN A 192 18.97 -24.07 6.32
C GLN A 192 19.30 -25.57 6.35
N GLN A 193 20.33 -25.92 7.08
CA GLN A 193 20.78 -27.31 7.26
C GLN A 193 20.01 -27.98 8.40
#